data_e8acbfc8e29233433d7e60a8678782e5
#
_entry.id   e8acbfc8e29233433d7e60a8678782e5
#
_cell.length_a   1.000
_cell.length_b   1.000
_cell.length_c   1.000
_cell.angle_alpha   90.00
_cell.angle_beta   90.00
_cell.angle_gamma   90.00
#
_symmetry.space_group_name_H-M   'P 1'
#
loop_
_entity.id
_entity.type
_entity.pdbx_description
1 polymer ?
#
loop_
_entity_poly.entity_id
_entity_poly.type
_entity_poly.pdbx_seq_one_letter_code
_entity_poly.pdbx_strand_id
1 'polypeptide(L)'
;IGELLAVAALVMALCFVVADLGRPDRFWHLLPGLGRFNFPLSMLTWDVIVLNGYLLLNMHIAGYLLYCRYQHRQPTRKFYIPFVFLSILWAVSIHTVTAFLYVGLAGRSYWHHPLVPARFLASAFVAGPALMILTFQIIRKVARYYIGDQPIFTLRMLMTVAMIINMFLLGSELFTEFYSPTQHAAAAHYLY
;
A
#
# COMPACT_ATOMS: atom_id res chain seq x y z
N ILE A 1 -12.88 10.86 4.38
CA ILE A 1 -11.67 10.85 5.23
C ILE A 1 -10.67 9.84 4.69
N GLY A 2 -11.07 8.58 4.45
CA GLY A 2 -10.18 7.52 3.97
C GLY A 2 -9.43 7.88 2.68
N GLU A 3 -10.13 8.39 1.67
CA GLU A 3 -9.56 8.79 0.39
C GLU A 3 -8.51 9.91 0.54
N LEU A 4 -8.79 10.91 1.42
CA LEU A 4 -7.83 11.98 1.68
C LEU A 4 -6.59 11.47 2.42
N LEU A 5 -6.76 10.54 3.36
CA LEU A 5 -5.66 9.89 4.04
C LEU A 5 -4.82 9.05 3.06
N ALA A 6 -5.48 8.34 2.14
CA ALA A 6 -4.79 7.57 1.09
C ALA A 6 -3.96 8.49 0.17
N VAL A 7 -4.50 9.63 -0.26
CA VAL A 7 -3.75 10.62 -1.06
C VAL A 7 -2.52 11.11 -0.30
N ALA A 8 -2.67 11.49 0.98
CA ALA A 8 -1.55 11.96 1.79
C ALA A 8 -0.47 10.86 1.96
N ALA A 9 -0.88 9.63 2.24
CA ALA A 9 0.03 8.50 2.40
C ALA A 9 0.79 8.19 1.09
N LEU A 10 0.12 8.26 -0.07
CA LEU A 10 0.73 8.03 -1.37
C LEU A 10 1.74 9.12 -1.75
N VAL A 11 1.43 10.38 -1.47
CA VAL A 11 2.38 11.48 -1.69
C VAL A 11 3.63 11.25 -0.84
N MET A 12 3.47 10.88 0.43
CA MET A 12 4.61 10.56 1.29
C MET A 12 5.39 9.34 0.78
N ALA A 13 4.72 8.28 0.33
CA ALA A 13 5.36 7.11 -0.25
C ALA A 13 6.20 7.47 -1.48
N LEU A 14 5.67 8.29 -2.39
CA LEU A 14 6.41 8.78 -3.56
C LEU A 14 7.64 9.63 -3.16
N CYS A 15 7.52 10.48 -2.13
CA CYS A 15 8.66 11.22 -1.60
C CYS A 15 9.75 10.29 -1.06
N PHE A 16 9.38 9.24 -0.33
CA PHE A 16 10.33 8.23 0.15
C PHE A 16 10.99 7.46 -0.99
N VAL A 17 10.22 7.04 -2.00
CA VAL A 17 10.79 6.39 -3.20
C VAL A 17 11.84 7.29 -3.86
N VAL A 18 11.57 8.59 -4.01
CA VAL A 18 12.55 9.55 -4.58
C VAL A 18 13.78 9.68 -3.69
N ALA A 19 13.61 9.76 -2.37
CA ALA A 19 14.73 9.85 -1.42
C ALA A 19 15.63 8.60 -1.47
N ASP A 20 15.03 7.42 -1.65
CA ASP A 20 15.73 6.13 -1.63
C ASP A 20 16.34 5.72 -2.97
N LEU A 21 16.19 6.53 -4.02
CA LEU A 21 16.75 6.23 -5.35
C LEU A 21 18.28 6.16 -5.40
N GLY A 22 18.99 6.48 -4.32
CA GLY A 22 20.45 6.57 -4.30
C GLY A 22 21.01 7.77 -5.06
N ARG A 23 20.35 8.21 -6.12
CA ARG A 23 20.61 9.46 -6.87
C ARG A 23 19.30 10.21 -7.13
N PRO A 24 18.76 10.87 -6.11
CA PRO A 24 17.46 11.57 -6.20
C PRO A 24 17.47 12.71 -7.23
N ASP A 25 18.63 13.26 -7.53
CA ASP A 25 18.84 14.24 -8.60
C ASP A 25 18.40 13.75 -10.00
N ARG A 26 18.27 12.42 -10.18
CA ARG A 26 17.88 11.79 -11.43
C ARG A 26 16.46 11.20 -11.43
N PHE A 27 15.61 11.59 -10.48
CA PHE A 27 14.24 11.06 -10.38
C PHE A 27 13.43 11.26 -11.66
N TRP A 28 13.73 12.30 -12.45
CA TRP A 28 13.07 12.59 -13.72
C TRP A 28 13.22 11.48 -14.78
N HIS A 29 14.22 10.57 -14.63
CA HIS A 29 14.33 9.38 -15.47
C HIS A 29 13.15 8.41 -15.30
N LEU A 30 12.41 8.51 -14.19
CA LEU A 30 11.20 7.72 -13.92
C LEU A 30 9.96 8.30 -14.59
N LEU A 31 10.04 9.50 -15.19
CA LEU A 31 8.92 10.12 -15.87
C LEU A 31 8.87 9.64 -17.33
N PRO A 32 7.72 9.09 -17.77
CA PRO A 32 7.55 8.69 -19.17
C PRO A 32 7.78 9.89 -20.13
N GLY A 33 8.59 9.69 -21.15
CA GLY A 33 8.87 10.72 -22.15
C GLY A 33 9.97 11.73 -21.82
N LEU A 34 10.38 11.86 -20.55
CA LEU A 34 11.47 12.77 -20.14
C LEU A 34 12.79 12.03 -19.87
N GLY A 35 12.75 10.75 -19.55
CA GLY A 35 13.90 9.95 -19.19
C GLY A 35 13.93 8.58 -19.85
N ARG A 36 14.80 7.71 -19.34
CA ARG A 36 14.90 6.31 -19.79
C ARG A 36 13.94 5.42 -19.00
N PHE A 37 12.67 5.49 -19.36
CA PHE A 37 11.63 4.68 -18.75
C PHE A 37 11.69 3.24 -19.28
N ASN A 38 12.46 2.35 -18.62
CA ASN A 38 12.72 0.99 -19.08
C ASN A 38 11.53 0.05 -18.78
N PHE A 39 10.35 0.40 -19.26
CA PHE A 39 9.17 -0.47 -19.22
C PHE A 39 9.18 -1.44 -20.41
N PRO A 40 8.86 -2.73 -20.23
CA PRO A 40 8.43 -3.42 -18.99
C PRO A 40 9.55 -4.09 -18.20
N LEU A 41 10.82 -3.88 -18.54
CA LEU A 41 11.97 -4.64 -18.01
C LEU A 41 12.33 -4.26 -16.55
N SER A 42 12.06 -3.03 -16.13
CA SER A 42 12.38 -2.56 -14.79
C SER A 42 11.16 -2.65 -13.85
N MET A 43 11.28 -3.39 -12.76
CA MET A 43 10.25 -3.45 -11.73
C MET A 43 9.98 -2.10 -11.07
N LEU A 44 10.98 -1.22 -10.98
CA LEU A 44 10.80 0.14 -10.47
C LEU A 44 9.85 0.95 -11.36
N THR A 45 9.86 0.76 -12.67
CA THR A 45 8.91 1.45 -13.57
C THR A 45 7.48 0.96 -13.40
N TRP A 46 7.29 -0.33 -13.09
CA TRP A 46 5.98 -0.86 -12.69
C TRP A 46 5.47 -0.23 -11.40
N ASP A 47 6.35 -0.09 -10.41
CA ASP A 47 6.00 0.54 -9.12
C ASP A 47 5.59 2.01 -9.31
N VAL A 48 6.32 2.76 -10.13
CA VAL A 48 5.96 4.14 -10.51
C VAL A 48 4.57 4.21 -11.17
N ILE A 49 4.26 3.29 -12.10
CA ILE A 49 2.95 3.27 -12.78
C ILE A 49 1.81 3.00 -11.76
N VAL A 50 1.99 1.98 -10.89
CA VAL A 50 0.92 1.62 -9.97
C VAL A 50 0.73 2.65 -8.86
N LEU A 51 1.79 3.25 -8.33
CA LEU A 51 1.73 4.31 -7.32
C LEU A 51 1.05 5.58 -7.88
N ASN A 52 1.51 6.06 -9.04
CA ASN A 52 0.91 7.26 -9.64
C ASN A 52 -0.52 7.01 -10.11
N GLY A 53 -0.81 5.85 -10.69
CA GLY A 53 -2.17 5.48 -11.10
C GLY A 53 -3.13 5.45 -9.91
N TYR A 54 -2.71 4.89 -8.77
CA TYR A 54 -3.53 4.87 -7.56
C TYR A 54 -3.70 6.28 -6.95
N LEU A 55 -2.65 7.09 -6.97
CA LEU A 55 -2.73 8.49 -6.55
C LEU A 55 -3.78 9.25 -7.37
N LEU A 56 -3.73 9.14 -8.70
CA LEU A 56 -4.70 9.79 -9.58
C LEU A 56 -6.13 9.31 -9.35
N LEU A 57 -6.34 8.01 -9.14
CA LEU A 57 -7.66 7.45 -8.82
C LEU A 57 -8.21 8.02 -7.50
N ASN A 58 -7.40 8.02 -6.44
CA ASN A 58 -7.83 8.56 -5.14
C ASN A 58 -8.04 10.07 -5.19
N MET A 59 -7.19 10.82 -5.89
CA MET A 59 -7.37 12.25 -6.12
C MET A 59 -8.67 12.54 -6.89
N HIS A 60 -9.00 11.73 -7.91
CA HIS A 60 -10.23 11.87 -8.66
C HIS A 60 -11.46 11.64 -7.78
N ILE A 61 -11.49 10.55 -7.00
CA ILE A 61 -12.60 10.23 -6.10
C ILE A 61 -12.75 11.30 -5.03
N ALA A 62 -11.66 11.61 -4.32
CA ALA A 62 -11.65 12.62 -3.26
C ALA A 62 -12.02 14.02 -3.79
N GLY A 63 -11.45 14.41 -4.93
CA GLY A 63 -11.72 15.68 -5.59
C GLY A 63 -13.19 15.82 -6.01
N TYR A 64 -13.75 14.77 -6.62
CA TYR A 64 -15.17 14.76 -6.99
C TYR A 64 -16.09 14.89 -5.77
N LEU A 65 -15.83 14.14 -4.70
CA LEU A 65 -16.63 14.21 -3.48
C LEU A 65 -16.54 15.59 -2.80
N LEU A 66 -15.34 16.17 -2.75
CA LEU A 66 -15.13 17.53 -2.22
C LEU A 66 -15.81 18.60 -3.08
N TYR A 67 -15.71 18.48 -4.40
CA TYR A 67 -16.37 19.39 -5.34
C TYR A 67 -17.89 19.33 -5.20
N CYS A 68 -18.48 18.14 -5.11
CA CYS A 68 -19.92 18.00 -4.87
C CYS A 68 -20.31 18.63 -3.53
N ARG A 69 -19.48 18.48 -2.48
CA ARG A 69 -19.72 19.09 -1.17
C ARG A 69 -19.66 20.61 -1.23
N TYR A 70 -18.67 21.16 -1.95
CA TYR A 70 -18.53 22.60 -2.16
C TYR A 70 -19.76 23.19 -2.88
N GLN A 71 -20.29 22.50 -3.87
CA GLN A 71 -21.48 22.91 -4.61
C GLN A 71 -22.81 22.58 -3.89
N HIS A 72 -22.78 22.05 -2.68
CA HIS A 72 -23.97 21.59 -1.95
C HIS A 72 -24.82 20.57 -2.73
N ARG A 73 -24.20 19.80 -3.66
CA ARG A 73 -24.85 18.75 -4.45
C ARG A 73 -24.56 17.38 -3.86
N GLN A 74 -25.53 16.47 -4.01
CA GLN A 74 -25.31 15.06 -3.67
C GLN A 74 -24.44 14.37 -4.73
N PRO A 75 -23.39 13.62 -4.34
CA PRO A 75 -22.56 12.91 -5.30
C PRO A 75 -23.35 11.80 -6.01
N THR A 76 -23.21 11.71 -7.32
CA THR A 76 -23.88 10.68 -8.12
C THR A 76 -23.15 9.35 -7.97
N ARG A 77 -23.78 8.37 -7.30
CA ARG A 77 -23.18 7.05 -7.02
C ARG A 77 -22.68 6.36 -8.29
N LYS A 78 -23.44 6.42 -9.38
CA LYS A 78 -23.07 5.80 -10.67
C LYS A 78 -21.74 6.34 -11.23
N PHE A 79 -21.37 7.57 -10.87
CA PHE A 79 -20.14 8.18 -11.37
C PHE A 79 -18.90 7.74 -10.57
N TYR A 80 -18.92 7.76 -9.24
CA TYR A 80 -17.70 7.49 -8.47
C TYR A 80 -17.53 6.03 -8.06
N ILE A 81 -18.61 5.23 -7.94
CA ILE A 81 -18.52 3.82 -7.51
C ILE A 81 -17.62 2.96 -8.43
N PRO A 82 -17.67 3.06 -9.77
CA PRO A 82 -16.75 2.29 -10.62
C PRO A 82 -15.27 2.58 -10.32
N PHE A 83 -14.94 3.85 -10.04
CA PHE A 83 -13.57 4.24 -9.67
C PHE A 83 -13.17 3.69 -8.30
N VAL A 84 -14.11 3.59 -7.36
CA VAL A 84 -13.86 2.93 -6.05
C VAL A 84 -13.53 1.45 -6.26
N PHE A 85 -14.28 0.72 -7.08
CA PHE A 85 -13.95 -0.67 -7.38
C PHE A 85 -12.60 -0.81 -8.09
N LEU A 86 -12.32 0.06 -9.05
CA LEU A 86 -11.04 0.10 -9.73
C LEU A 86 -9.90 0.39 -8.75
N SER A 87 -10.10 1.30 -7.78
CA SER A 87 -9.09 1.63 -6.78
C SER A 87 -8.77 0.44 -5.86
N ILE A 88 -9.72 -0.44 -5.58
CA ILE A 88 -9.47 -1.67 -4.80
C ILE A 88 -8.52 -2.60 -5.56
N LEU A 89 -8.80 -2.86 -6.84
CA LEU A 89 -7.92 -3.66 -7.70
C LEU A 89 -6.52 -3.04 -7.81
N TRP A 90 -6.47 -1.72 -7.94
CA TRP A 90 -5.22 -0.98 -8.03
C TRP A 90 -4.42 -1.02 -6.73
N ALA A 91 -5.09 -0.97 -5.57
CA ALA A 91 -4.46 -1.12 -4.27
C ALA A 91 -3.77 -2.49 -4.11
N VAL A 92 -4.43 -3.56 -4.55
CA VAL A 92 -3.81 -4.91 -4.58
C VAL A 92 -2.58 -4.92 -5.50
N SER A 93 -2.68 -4.28 -6.66
CA SER A 93 -1.58 -4.19 -7.62
C SER A 93 -0.36 -3.46 -7.05
N ILE A 94 -0.53 -2.36 -6.30
CA ILE A 94 0.58 -1.65 -5.64
C ILE A 94 1.34 -2.61 -4.74
N HIS A 95 0.66 -3.24 -3.78
CA HIS A 95 1.31 -4.12 -2.81
C HIS A 95 2.01 -5.31 -3.47
N THR A 96 1.42 -5.83 -4.55
CA THR A 96 2.01 -6.94 -5.33
C THR A 96 3.26 -6.50 -6.08
N VAL A 97 3.23 -5.38 -6.80
CA VAL A 97 4.37 -4.88 -7.59
C VAL A 97 5.51 -4.47 -6.67
N THR A 98 5.21 -3.73 -5.58
CA THR A 98 6.23 -3.35 -4.60
C THR A 98 6.87 -4.58 -3.95
N ALA A 99 6.08 -5.61 -3.61
CA ALA A 99 6.63 -6.86 -3.09
C ALA A 99 7.55 -7.56 -4.11
N PHE A 100 7.18 -7.59 -5.39
CA PHE A 100 8.03 -8.14 -6.44
C PHE A 100 9.33 -7.36 -6.65
N LEU A 101 9.31 -6.05 -6.39
CA LEU A 101 10.53 -5.25 -6.38
C LEU A 101 11.53 -5.77 -5.33
N TYR A 102 11.06 -6.14 -4.14
CA TYR A 102 11.90 -6.73 -3.08
C TYR A 102 12.30 -8.16 -3.41
N VAL A 103 11.37 -9.01 -3.83
CA VAL A 103 11.64 -10.41 -4.22
C VAL A 103 12.67 -10.49 -5.36
N GLY A 104 12.68 -9.51 -6.26
CA GLY A 104 13.63 -9.43 -7.38
C GLY A 104 15.08 -9.12 -6.96
N LEU A 105 15.34 -8.78 -5.70
CA LEU A 105 16.67 -8.46 -5.18
C LEU A 105 17.42 -9.73 -4.74
N ALA A 106 17.99 -10.47 -5.70
CA ALA A 106 18.71 -11.71 -5.43
C ALA A 106 19.89 -11.57 -4.44
N GLY A 107 20.49 -10.37 -4.33
CA GLY A 107 21.53 -10.08 -3.34
C GLY A 107 21.04 -9.98 -1.89
N ARG A 108 19.74 -10.00 -1.67
CA ARG A 108 19.08 -10.00 -0.36
C ARG A 108 18.31 -11.30 -0.19
N SER A 109 18.99 -12.38 0.15
CA SER A 109 18.44 -13.74 0.21
C SER A 109 17.18 -13.85 1.07
N TYR A 110 17.10 -13.15 2.19
CA TYR A 110 15.93 -13.13 3.08
C TYR A 110 14.65 -12.57 2.40
N TRP A 111 14.80 -11.61 1.49
CA TRP A 111 13.66 -11.06 0.75
C TRP A 111 13.28 -11.88 -0.48
N HIS A 112 14.17 -12.75 -0.93
CA HIS A 112 13.96 -13.58 -2.10
C HIS A 112 13.13 -14.84 -1.78
N HIS A 113 11.92 -14.60 -1.20
CA HIS A 113 11.03 -15.67 -0.78
C HIS A 113 9.63 -15.50 -1.43
N PRO A 114 9.01 -16.57 -1.95
CA PRO A 114 7.73 -16.48 -2.67
C PRO A 114 6.54 -16.07 -1.78
N LEU A 115 6.64 -16.14 -0.46
CA LEU A 115 5.59 -15.70 0.47
C LEU A 115 5.59 -14.18 0.69
N VAL A 116 6.63 -13.45 0.29
CA VAL A 116 6.75 -12.01 0.52
C VAL A 116 5.56 -11.23 -0.06
N PRO A 117 5.09 -11.45 -1.31
CA PRO A 117 3.93 -10.74 -1.84
C PRO A 117 2.64 -10.99 -1.04
N ALA A 118 2.41 -12.23 -0.63
CA ALA A 118 1.25 -12.58 0.18
C ALA A 118 1.29 -11.91 1.56
N ARG A 119 2.47 -11.85 2.20
CA ARG A 119 2.69 -11.14 3.47
C ARG A 119 2.50 -9.63 3.32
N PHE A 120 3.02 -9.03 2.26
CA PHE A 120 2.81 -7.60 1.98
C PHE A 120 1.32 -7.26 1.93
N LEU A 121 0.55 -8.06 1.19
CA LEU A 121 -0.88 -7.85 1.08
C LEU A 121 -1.60 -8.05 2.42
N ALA A 122 -1.31 -9.14 3.14
CA ALA A 122 -1.88 -9.40 4.45
C ALA A 122 -1.54 -8.28 5.46
N SER A 123 -0.29 -7.83 5.47
CA SER A 123 0.21 -6.73 6.30
C SER A 123 -0.50 -5.40 5.99
N ALA A 124 -0.77 -5.12 4.71
CA ALA A 124 -1.52 -3.93 4.29
C ALA A 124 -2.97 -3.93 4.83
N PHE A 125 -3.63 -5.11 4.81
CA PHE A 125 -4.96 -5.28 5.40
C PHE A 125 -4.96 -5.21 6.95
N VAL A 126 -3.81 -5.28 7.59
CA VAL A 126 -3.67 -4.97 9.03
C VAL A 126 -3.41 -3.48 9.23
N ALA A 127 -2.39 -2.95 8.57
CA ALA A 127 -1.91 -1.58 8.78
C ALA A 127 -2.92 -0.51 8.34
N GLY A 128 -3.58 -0.70 7.18
CA GLY A 128 -4.58 0.23 6.66
C GLY A 128 -5.75 0.43 7.62
N PRO A 129 -6.49 -0.62 7.99
CA PRO A 129 -7.56 -0.53 8.97
C PRO A 129 -7.12 -0.02 10.34
N ALA A 130 -5.92 -0.40 10.83
CA ALA A 130 -5.37 0.12 12.08
C ALA A 130 -5.19 1.64 12.04
N LEU A 131 -4.57 2.17 10.98
CA LEU A 131 -4.39 3.60 10.78
C LEU A 131 -5.73 4.33 10.69
N MET A 132 -6.71 3.75 10.01
CA MET A 132 -8.06 4.32 9.90
C MET A 132 -8.76 4.37 11.26
N ILE A 133 -8.67 3.31 12.07
CA ILE A 133 -9.24 3.28 13.41
C ILE A 133 -8.61 4.37 14.29
N LEU A 134 -7.27 4.48 14.27
CA LEU A 134 -6.55 5.53 15.00
C LEU A 134 -6.99 6.93 14.55
N THR A 135 -7.08 7.15 13.25
CA THR A 135 -7.54 8.43 12.68
C THR A 135 -8.97 8.76 13.14
N PHE A 136 -9.88 7.79 13.12
CA PHE A 136 -11.24 7.99 13.60
C PHE A 136 -11.30 8.32 15.09
N GLN A 137 -10.48 7.67 15.91
CA GLN A 137 -10.39 7.97 17.35
C GLN A 137 -9.85 9.38 17.61
N ILE A 138 -8.81 9.79 16.88
CA ILE A 138 -8.23 11.13 16.97
C ILE A 138 -9.29 12.18 16.57
N ILE A 139 -9.99 11.98 15.46
CA ILE A 139 -11.04 12.91 14.98
C ILE A 139 -12.18 13.01 16.00
N ARG A 140 -12.62 11.88 16.57
CA ARG A 140 -13.63 11.88 17.65
C ARG A 140 -13.19 12.74 18.83
N LYS A 141 -11.92 12.59 19.26
CA LYS A 141 -11.38 13.26 20.45
C LYS A 141 -11.07 14.73 20.21
N VAL A 142 -10.40 15.06 19.11
CA VAL A 142 -9.89 16.41 18.83
C VAL A 142 -10.95 17.29 18.16
N ALA A 143 -11.54 16.80 17.08
CA ALA A 143 -12.53 17.56 16.31
C ALA A 143 -13.95 17.43 16.85
N ARG A 144 -14.18 16.58 17.87
CA ARG A 144 -15.50 16.29 18.44
C ARG A 144 -16.55 15.92 17.39
N TYR A 145 -16.09 15.35 16.28
CA TYR A 145 -16.94 14.93 15.19
C TYR A 145 -17.49 13.52 15.45
N TYR A 146 -18.80 13.36 15.34
CA TYR A 146 -19.44 12.06 15.55
C TYR A 146 -19.13 11.09 14.38
N ILE A 147 -18.45 10.01 14.69
CA ILE A 147 -18.25 8.87 13.80
C ILE A 147 -18.94 7.67 14.44
N GLY A 148 -19.86 7.03 13.74
CA GLY A 148 -20.56 5.84 14.27
C GLY A 148 -19.58 4.69 14.63
N ASP A 149 -20.02 3.74 15.44
CA ASP A 149 -19.18 2.60 15.85
C ASP A 149 -19.11 1.49 14.79
N GLN A 150 -20.12 1.42 13.92
CA GLN A 150 -20.22 0.40 12.88
C GLN A 150 -19.01 0.35 11.93
N PRO A 151 -18.51 1.47 11.36
CA PRO A 151 -17.28 1.46 10.56
C PRO A 151 -16.07 0.96 11.34
N ILE A 152 -15.93 1.35 12.61
CA ILE A 152 -14.81 0.92 13.46
C ILE A 152 -14.87 -0.58 13.74
N PHE A 153 -16.06 -1.11 13.99
CA PHE A 153 -16.26 -2.54 14.19
C PHE A 153 -15.89 -3.34 12.94
N THR A 154 -16.34 -2.89 11.77
CA THR A 154 -16.03 -3.54 10.47
C THR A 154 -14.52 -3.55 10.20
N LEU A 155 -13.85 -2.42 10.41
CA LEU A 155 -12.39 -2.32 10.24
C LEU A 155 -11.64 -3.22 11.23
N ARG A 156 -12.08 -3.28 12.49
CA ARG A 156 -11.51 -4.17 13.50
C ARG A 156 -11.61 -5.64 13.11
N MET A 157 -12.79 -6.07 12.62
CA MET A 157 -13.01 -7.44 12.18
C MET A 157 -12.09 -7.80 11.00
N LEU A 158 -12.02 -6.92 9.99
CA LEU A 158 -11.13 -7.10 8.85
C LEU A 158 -9.66 -7.20 9.28
N MET A 159 -9.22 -6.29 10.14
CA MET A 159 -7.86 -6.28 10.69
C MET A 159 -7.53 -7.56 11.46
N THR A 160 -8.48 -8.08 12.26
CA THR A 160 -8.27 -9.30 13.04
C THR A 160 -8.07 -10.51 12.14
N VAL A 161 -8.91 -10.68 11.12
CA VAL A 161 -8.77 -11.77 10.15
C VAL A 161 -7.45 -11.67 9.39
N ALA A 162 -7.11 -10.47 8.91
CA ALA A 162 -5.86 -10.23 8.21
C ALA A 162 -4.63 -10.50 9.10
N MET A 163 -4.71 -10.15 10.40
CA MET A 163 -3.63 -10.44 11.36
C MET A 163 -3.40 -11.93 11.54
N ILE A 164 -4.45 -12.73 11.67
CA ILE A 164 -4.34 -14.19 11.78
C ILE A 164 -3.64 -14.76 10.54
N ILE A 165 -4.05 -14.34 9.35
CA ILE A 165 -3.42 -14.76 8.08
C ILE A 165 -1.95 -14.32 8.05
N ASN A 166 -1.65 -13.07 8.41
CA ASN A 166 -0.29 -12.54 8.41
C ASN A 166 0.62 -13.29 9.39
N MET A 167 0.13 -13.64 10.59
CA MET A 167 0.88 -14.43 11.57
C MET A 167 1.12 -15.85 11.09
N PHE A 168 0.17 -16.48 10.41
CA PHE A 168 0.35 -17.79 9.79
C PHE A 168 1.42 -17.75 8.70
N LEU A 169 1.38 -16.75 7.81
CA LEU A 169 2.39 -16.58 6.74
C LEU A 169 3.78 -16.32 7.33
N LEU A 170 3.88 -15.50 8.38
CA LEU A 170 5.14 -15.27 9.10
C LEU A 170 5.69 -16.57 9.70
N GLY A 171 4.84 -17.34 10.38
CA GLY A 171 5.24 -18.64 10.93
C GLY A 171 5.72 -19.61 9.85
N SER A 172 5.03 -19.64 8.69
CA SER A 172 5.42 -20.48 7.55
C SER A 172 6.77 -20.07 6.96
N GLU A 173 7.04 -18.75 6.86
CA GLU A 173 8.32 -18.22 6.39
C GLU A 173 9.44 -18.59 7.37
N LEU A 174 9.26 -18.33 8.67
CA LEU A 174 10.24 -18.69 9.69
C LEU A 174 10.51 -20.21 9.69
N PHE A 175 9.47 -21.03 9.58
CA PHE A 175 9.65 -22.47 9.49
C PHE A 175 10.51 -22.84 8.28
N THR A 176 10.22 -22.28 7.11
CA THR A 176 10.98 -22.58 5.88
C THR A 176 12.44 -22.15 5.99
N GLU A 177 12.70 -20.98 6.59
CA GLU A 177 14.05 -20.43 6.74
C GLU A 177 14.91 -21.21 7.75
N PHE A 178 14.32 -21.68 8.85
CA PHE A 178 15.07 -22.37 9.91
C PHE A 178 15.06 -23.88 9.82
N TYR A 179 14.09 -24.48 9.13
CA TYR A 179 14.00 -25.94 9.00
C TYR A 179 15.02 -26.53 8.01
N SER A 180 15.31 -25.82 6.93
CA SER A 180 16.25 -26.28 5.91
C SER A 180 17.61 -25.59 6.05
N PRO A 181 18.73 -26.34 6.05
CA PRO A 181 20.08 -25.74 6.09
C PRO A 181 20.43 -25.16 4.72
N THR A 182 19.85 -24.01 4.39
CA THR A 182 20.08 -23.29 3.12
C THR A 182 20.93 -22.05 3.36
N GLN A 183 21.41 -21.41 2.28
CA GLN A 183 22.08 -20.12 2.37
C GLN A 183 21.17 -19.02 2.94
N HIS A 184 19.85 -19.19 2.84
CA HIS A 184 18.84 -18.28 3.43
C HIS A 184 18.86 -18.34 4.96
N ALA A 185 19.11 -19.51 5.56
CA ALA A 185 19.17 -19.68 6.99
C ALA A 185 20.22 -18.78 7.66
N ALA A 186 21.35 -18.54 7.00
CA ALA A 186 22.41 -17.65 7.52
C ALA A 186 21.91 -16.20 7.66
N ALA A 187 21.11 -15.71 6.71
CA ALA A 187 20.51 -14.37 6.77
C ALA A 187 19.43 -14.30 7.85
N ALA A 188 18.62 -15.34 8.02
CA ALA A 188 17.61 -15.42 9.07
C ALA A 188 18.25 -15.45 10.47
N HIS A 189 19.29 -16.25 10.67
CA HIS A 189 20.05 -16.27 11.94
C HIS A 189 20.73 -14.93 12.30
N TYR A 190 21.00 -14.09 11.32
CA TYR A 190 21.53 -12.75 11.55
C TYR A 190 20.48 -11.75 12.00
N LEU A 191 19.21 -11.95 11.59
CA LEU A 191 18.10 -11.04 11.85
C LEU A 191 17.35 -11.38 13.14
N TYR A 192 17.34 -12.64 13.54
CA TYR A 192 16.66 -13.19 14.71
C TYR A 192 17.64 -13.88 15.66
#